data_4883205d848781bf364d605a4dd7a59d
#
_entry.id   4883205d848781bf364d605a4dd7a59d
#
_cell.length_a   1.000
_cell.length_b   1.000
_cell.length_c   1.000
_cell.angle_alpha   90.00
_cell.angle_beta   90.00
_cell.angle_gamma   90.00
#
_symmetry.space_group_name_H-M   'P 1'
#
loop_
_entity.id
_entity.type
_entity.pdbx_description
1 polymer ?
#
loop_
_entity_poly.entity_id
_entity_poly.type
_entity_poly.pdbx_seq_one_letter_code
_entity_poly.pdbx_strand_id
1 'polypeptide(L)'
;MNNEDLVNIVSLCKKGNTDAQKQLFCLYNKQMMFVCRRYLSTNEDCNDVLTDSFLQIFKAMSSYRFINEKALYSWIRTIVTNQCINTVKKKQHEKFSVDIEQYEQTLDKTEEQVEYEYTQEELMLCLNNIPERLRLIFNMYVIEEYSIKEIAIRLETSANTIKTSLSQARNLLKHQLVQIKNKSFR
;
A
#
# COMPACT_ATOMS: atom_id res chain seq x y z
N MET A 1 -2.13 13.49 21.45
CA MET A 1 -2.12 12.43 22.50
C MET A 1 -0.74 12.45 23.13
N ASN A 2 -0.64 12.38 24.45
CA ASN A 2 0.65 12.39 25.13
C ASN A 2 1.32 10.99 24.98
N ASN A 3 2.65 10.93 25.01
CA ASN A 3 3.40 9.67 24.88
C ASN A 3 3.06 8.69 26.03
N GLU A 4 2.75 9.21 27.22
CA GLU A 4 2.30 8.43 28.38
C GLU A 4 0.95 7.73 28.16
N ASP A 5 0.00 8.40 27.52
CA ASP A 5 -1.30 7.82 27.17
C ASP A 5 -1.12 6.61 26.25
N LEU A 6 -0.24 6.74 25.26
CA LEU A 6 0.05 5.67 24.31
C LEU A 6 0.74 4.46 24.95
N VAL A 7 1.68 4.71 25.89
CA VAL A 7 2.32 3.65 26.68
C VAL A 7 1.27 2.86 27.47
N ASN A 8 0.33 3.56 28.11
CA ASN A 8 -0.74 2.94 28.86
C ASN A 8 -1.66 2.09 27.97
N ILE A 9 -2.11 2.64 26.83
CA ILE A 9 -2.93 1.93 25.83
C ILE A 9 -2.23 0.64 25.38
N VAL A 10 -0.94 0.72 25.00
CA VAL A 10 -0.16 -0.45 24.58
C VAL A 10 -0.04 -1.48 25.73
N SER A 11 0.19 -1.03 26.95
CA SER A 11 0.28 -1.91 28.13
C SER A 11 -1.03 -2.65 28.39
N LEU A 12 -2.16 -1.97 28.26
CA LEU A 12 -3.50 -2.58 28.41
C LEU A 12 -3.84 -3.51 27.24
N CYS A 13 -3.45 -3.15 26.00
CA CYS A 13 -3.60 -4.04 24.83
C CYS A 13 -2.84 -5.36 25.03
N LYS A 14 -1.63 -5.33 25.60
CA LYS A 14 -0.88 -6.55 25.95
C LYS A 14 -1.61 -7.49 26.90
N LYS A 15 -2.44 -6.93 27.79
CA LYS A 15 -3.27 -7.67 28.74
C LYS A 15 -4.60 -8.13 28.14
N GLY A 16 -4.84 -7.87 26.85
CA GLY A 16 -6.08 -8.24 26.18
C GLY A 16 -7.28 -7.33 26.49
N ASN A 17 -7.04 -6.11 27.02
CA ASN A 17 -8.12 -5.18 27.32
C ASN A 17 -8.78 -4.69 26.01
N THR A 18 -10.07 -4.97 25.86
CA THR A 18 -10.84 -4.69 24.64
C THR A 18 -11.04 -3.19 24.40
N ASP A 19 -11.19 -2.40 25.45
CA ASP A 19 -11.36 -0.94 25.32
C ASP A 19 -10.08 -0.28 24.84
N ALA A 20 -8.93 -0.73 25.35
CA ALA A 20 -7.61 -0.27 24.87
C ALA A 20 -7.35 -0.71 23.43
N GLN A 21 -7.75 -1.91 23.03
CA GLN A 21 -7.67 -2.38 21.64
C GLN A 21 -8.54 -1.51 20.73
N LYS A 22 -9.76 -1.19 21.13
CA LYS A 22 -10.65 -0.27 20.41
C LYS A 22 -10.04 1.12 20.28
N GLN A 23 -9.45 1.67 21.34
CA GLN A 23 -8.76 2.95 21.29
C GLN A 23 -7.59 2.93 20.30
N LEU A 24 -6.74 1.90 20.35
CA LEU A 24 -5.61 1.75 19.42
C LEU A 24 -6.09 1.65 17.97
N PHE A 25 -7.15 0.89 17.71
CA PHE A 25 -7.78 0.81 16.40
C PHE A 25 -8.26 2.20 15.93
N CYS A 26 -9.01 2.93 16.75
CA CYS A 26 -9.51 4.26 16.41
C CYS A 26 -8.39 5.26 16.09
N LEU A 27 -7.23 5.14 16.77
CA LEU A 27 -6.08 6.00 16.55
C LEU A 27 -5.44 5.81 15.17
N TYR A 28 -5.36 4.56 14.71
CA TYR A 28 -4.58 4.25 13.51
C TYR A 28 -5.43 3.84 12.30
N ASN A 29 -6.73 3.54 12.46
CA ASN A 29 -7.55 2.98 11.39
C ASN A 29 -7.59 3.87 10.14
N LYS A 30 -7.75 5.20 10.29
CA LYS A 30 -7.81 6.14 9.17
C LYS A 30 -6.52 6.14 8.35
N GLN A 31 -5.38 6.14 9.03
CA GLN A 31 -4.07 6.12 8.38
C GLN A 31 -3.80 4.77 7.71
N MET A 32 -4.16 3.67 8.36
CA MET A 32 -4.00 2.32 7.83
C MET A 32 -4.98 2.03 6.69
N MET A 33 -6.20 2.57 6.74
CA MET A 33 -7.14 2.54 5.62
C MET A 33 -6.55 3.23 4.39
N PHE A 34 -5.86 4.36 4.56
CA PHE A 34 -5.15 5.02 3.47
C PHE A 34 -4.03 4.15 2.90
N VAL A 35 -3.30 3.42 3.75
CA VAL A 35 -2.33 2.42 3.30
C VAL A 35 -3.01 1.33 2.46
N CYS A 36 -4.12 0.74 2.94
CA CYS A 36 -4.86 -0.29 2.20
C CYS A 36 -5.30 0.17 0.82
N ARG A 37 -5.85 1.39 0.72
CA ARG A 37 -6.33 1.97 -0.55
C ARG A 37 -5.24 2.16 -1.62
N ARG A 38 -3.97 2.18 -1.26
CA ARG A 38 -2.87 2.20 -2.23
C ARG A 38 -2.65 0.85 -2.90
N TYR A 39 -3.08 -0.24 -2.28
CA TYR A 39 -2.89 -1.60 -2.78
C TYR A 39 -4.16 -2.21 -3.35
N LEU A 40 -5.30 -1.94 -2.74
CA LEU A 40 -6.57 -2.61 -2.97
C LEU A 40 -7.56 -1.66 -3.64
N SER A 41 -8.39 -2.20 -4.54
CA SER A 41 -9.30 -1.41 -5.37
C SER A 41 -10.67 -1.20 -4.74
N THR A 42 -11.09 -2.07 -3.81
CA THR A 42 -12.41 -2.02 -3.20
C THR A 42 -12.34 -1.64 -1.72
N ASN A 43 -13.36 -0.96 -1.23
CA ASN A 43 -13.47 -0.65 0.20
C ASN A 43 -13.68 -1.92 1.05
N GLU A 44 -14.33 -2.93 0.48
CA GLU A 44 -14.55 -4.23 1.13
C GLU A 44 -13.21 -4.90 1.43
N ASP A 45 -12.37 -5.10 0.42
CA ASP A 45 -11.03 -5.65 0.60
C ASP A 45 -10.19 -4.86 1.61
N CYS A 46 -10.28 -3.52 1.56
CA CYS A 46 -9.57 -2.67 2.50
C CYS A 46 -10.03 -2.90 3.95
N ASN A 47 -11.34 -3.03 4.17
CA ASN A 47 -11.90 -3.29 5.50
C ASN A 47 -11.50 -4.68 6.01
N ASP A 48 -11.55 -5.70 5.16
CA ASP A 48 -11.16 -7.07 5.51
C ASP A 48 -9.68 -7.13 5.89
N VAL A 49 -8.81 -6.59 5.04
CA VAL A 49 -7.37 -6.53 5.32
C VAL A 49 -7.08 -5.73 6.60
N LEU A 50 -7.78 -4.62 6.81
CA LEU A 50 -7.59 -3.80 8.00
C LEU A 50 -8.01 -4.57 9.27
N THR A 51 -9.14 -5.24 9.23
CA THR A 51 -9.65 -6.06 10.33
C THR A 51 -8.69 -7.19 10.66
N ASP A 52 -8.27 -7.96 9.68
CA ASP A 52 -7.32 -9.07 9.84
C ASP A 52 -5.96 -8.59 10.37
N SER A 53 -5.50 -7.43 9.85
CA SER A 53 -4.25 -6.83 10.32
C SER A 53 -4.31 -6.44 11.79
N PHE A 54 -5.41 -5.82 12.24
CA PHE A 54 -5.56 -5.46 13.65
C PHE A 54 -5.72 -6.67 14.55
N LEU A 55 -6.40 -7.74 14.12
CA LEU A 55 -6.41 -9.00 14.83
C LEU A 55 -4.99 -9.58 14.99
N GLN A 56 -4.18 -9.53 13.94
CA GLN A 56 -2.78 -9.96 13.99
C GLN A 56 -1.94 -9.06 14.90
N ILE A 57 -2.12 -7.73 14.84
CA ILE A 57 -1.46 -6.76 15.71
C ILE A 57 -1.75 -7.06 17.17
N PHE A 58 -3.03 -7.29 17.54
CA PHE A 58 -3.40 -7.59 18.92
C PHE A 58 -2.83 -8.92 19.41
N LYS A 59 -2.79 -9.95 18.56
CA LYS A 59 -2.12 -11.23 18.90
C LYS A 59 -0.62 -11.04 19.12
N ALA A 60 0.04 -10.25 18.29
CA ALA A 60 1.48 -9.99 18.38
C ALA A 60 1.85 -8.95 19.45
N MET A 61 0.87 -8.22 20.00
CA MET A 61 1.11 -7.13 20.96
C MET A 61 1.79 -7.62 22.24
N SER A 62 1.54 -8.86 22.68
CA SER A 62 2.15 -9.43 23.89
C SER A 62 3.68 -9.44 23.83
N SER A 63 4.26 -9.68 22.65
CA SER A 63 5.71 -9.72 22.42
C SER A 63 6.28 -8.37 21.94
N TYR A 64 5.42 -7.40 21.59
CA TYR A 64 5.88 -6.11 21.09
C TYR A 64 6.54 -5.28 22.21
N ARG A 65 7.77 -4.77 21.95
CA ARG A 65 8.44 -3.83 22.85
C ARG A 65 8.18 -2.40 22.38
N PHE A 66 7.37 -1.67 23.17
CA PHE A 66 7.11 -0.26 22.87
C PHE A 66 8.39 0.56 23.05
N ILE A 67 8.71 1.38 22.05
CA ILE A 67 9.86 2.31 22.05
C ILE A 67 9.32 3.75 22.05
N ASN A 68 8.56 4.11 21.03
CA ASN A 68 7.90 5.39 20.87
C ASN A 68 6.77 5.29 19.84
N GLU A 69 6.00 6.36 19.67
CA GLU A 69 4.88 6.42 18.75
C GLU A 69 5.28 6.13 17.29
N LYS A 70 6.40 6.69 16.81
CA LYS A 70 6.90 6.48 15.45
C LYS A 70 7.22 5.01 15.19
N ALA A 71 7.85 4.33 16.15
CA ALA A 71 8.18 2.91 16.05
C ALA A 71 6.90 2.05 16.06
N LEU A 72 5.91 2.39 16.89
CA LEU A 72 4.61 1.70 16.92
C LEU A 72 3.87 1.87 15.59
N TYR A 73 3.79 3.09 15.08
CA TYR A 73 3.20 3.37 13.77
C TYR A 73 3.86 2.56 12.65
N SER A 74 5.19 2.56 12.60
CA SER A 74 5.95 1.82 11.59
C SER A 74 5.70 0.32 11.68
N TRP A 75 5.64 -0.24 12.89
CA TRP A 75 5.34 -1.65 13.11
C TRP A 75 3.92 -2.03 12.67
N ILE A 76 2.92 -1.24 13.06
CA ILE A 76 1.52 -1.41 12.61
C ILE A 76 1.45 -1.34 11.09
N ARG A 77 2.05 -0.30 10.48
CA ARG A 77 2.08 -0.10 9.03
C ARG A 77 2.71 -1.29 8.30
N THR A 78 3.79 -1.85 8.82
CA THR A 78 4.45 -3.03 8.24
C THR A 78 3.51 -4.24 8.21
N ILE A 79 2.75 -4.49 9.27
CA ILE A 79 1.78 -5.60 9.31
C ILE A 79 0.69 -5.38 8.27
N VAL A 80 0.09 -4.18 8.22
CA VAL A 80 -0.96 -3.85 7.25
C VAL A 80 -0.46 -3.95 5.81
N THR A 81 0.72 -3.40 5.52
CA THR A 81 1.34 -3.49 4.18
C THR A 81 1.57 -4.95 3.76
N ASN A 82 2.08 -5.78 4.66
CA ASN A 82 2.30 -7.19 4.40
C ASN A 82 0.98 -7.93 4.09
N GLN A 83 -0.10 -7.64 4.83
CA GLN A 83 -1.42 -8.19 4.55
C GLN A 83 -1.96 -7.74 3.20
N CYS A 84 -1.81 -6.47 2.84
CA CYS A 84 -2.18 -5.97 1.51
C CYS A 84 -1.44 -6.73 0.40
N ILE A 85 -0.11 -6.88 0.50
CA ILE A 85 0.71 -7.60 -0.47
C ILE A 85 0.24 -9.06 -0.61
N ASN A 86 -0.01 -9.74 0.51
CA ASN A 86 -0.47 -11.12 0.52
C ASN A 86 -1.86 -11.26 -0.12
N THR A 87 -2.79 -10.33 0.16
CA THR A 87 -4.14 -10.33 -0.42
C THR A 87 -4.09 -10.15 -1.94
N VAL A 88 -3.31 -9.18 -2.44
CA VAL A 88 -3.14 -8.97 -3.88
C VAL A 88 -2.50 -10.19 -4.53
N LYS A 89 -1.46 -10.75 -3.90
CA LYS A 89 -0.79 -11.97 -4.40
C LYS A 89 -1.77 -13.14 -4.51
N LYS A 90 -2.58 -13.40 -3.48
CA LYS A 90 -3.59 -14.45 -3.48
C LYS A 90 -4.60 -14.26 -4.60
N LYS A 91 -5.15 -13.06 -4.77
CA LYS A 91 -6.09 -12.74 -5.87
C LYS A 91 -5.48 -12.95 -7.26
N GLN A 92 -4.20 -12.65 -7.43
CA GLN A 92 -3.49 -12.91 -8.68
C GLN A 92 -3.34 -14.40 -8.96
N HIS A 93 -3.05 -15.22 -7.96
CA HIS A 93 -3.02 -16.68 -8.13
C HIS A 93 -4.38 -17.26 -8.54
N GLU A 94 -5.46 -16.72 -8.02
CA GLU A 94 -6.83 -17.16 -8.37
C GLU A 94 -7.23 -16.70 -9.79
N LYS A 95 -6.65 -15.61 -10.31
CA LYS A 95 -6.91 -15.07 -11.67
C LYS A 95 -5.92 -15.55 -12.73
N PHE A 96 -5.04 -16.52 -12.44
CA PHE A 96 -3.91 -16.92 -13.27
C PHE A 96 -4.28 -17.65 -14.57
N SER A 97 -5.16 -17.06 -15.39
CA SER A 97 -5.31 -17.47 -16.79
C SER A 97 -5.54 -16.33 -17.78
N VAL A 98 -5.57 -15.05 -17.35
CA VAL A 98 -5.85 -13.94 -18.29
C VAL A 98 -4.96 -12.72 -17.97
N ASP A 99 -4.28 -12.21 -19.01
CA ASP A 99 -3.78 -10.84 -19.21
C ASP A 99 -2.38 -10.45 -18.72
N ILE A 100 -1.34 -11.10 -19.29
CA ILE A 100 -0.01 -10.44 -19.39
C ILE A 100 0.18 -9.79 -20.79
N GLU A 101 -0.64 -10.10 -21.79
CA GLU A 101 -0.36 -9.78 -23.21
C GLU A 101 -0.96 -8.48 -23.76
N GLN A 102 -1.76 -7.71 -23.03
CA GLN A 102 -2.50 -6.59 -23.65
C GLN A 102 -1.97 -5.17 -23.42
N TYR A 103 -0.85 -4.98 -22.73
CA TYR A 103 -0.28 -3.63 -22.54
C TYR A 103 1.02 -3.39 -23.29
N GLU A 104 1.19 -4.03 -24.45
CA GLU A 104 2.13 -3.58 -25.48
C GLU A 104 1.51 -2.46 -26.29
N GLN A 105 1.43 -1.25 -25.75
CA GLN A 105 1.19 -0.11 -26.64
C GLN A 105 1.76 1.20 -26.11
N THR A 106 2.54 1.78 -27.00
CA THR A 106 2.94 3.18 -27.17
C THR A 106 3.76 3.81 -26.06
N LEU A 107 5.03 3.56 -26.17
CA LEU A 107 6.08 4.46 -25.67
C LEU A 107 6.12 5.71 -26.55
N ASP A 108 5.25 6.67 -26.32
CA ASP A 108 5.50 8.02 -26.81
C ASP A 108 6.58 8.65 -25.95
N LYS A 109 7.73 8.85 -26.58
CA LYS A 109 8.85 9.59 -26.04
C LYS A 109 8.52 11.09 -26.10
N THR A 110 7.78 11.57 -25.15
CA THR A 110 7.67 13.00 -24.89
C THR A 110 8.23 13.29 -23.52
N GLU A 111 9.51 13.59 -23.51
CA GLU A 111 10.20 14.19 -22.38
C GLU A 111 9.88 15.69 -22.34
N GLU A 112 8.72 16.05 -21.82
CA GLU A 112 8.54 17.37 -21.22
C GLU A 112 8.46 17.17 -19.72
N GLN A 113 9.55 17.52 -19.04
CA GLN A 113 9.56 17.65 -17.58
C GLN A 113 8.83 18.95 -17.23
N VAL A 114 7.52 18.86 -17.12
CA VAL A 114 6.73 19.94 -16.54
C VAL A 114 6.54 19.56 -15.07
N GLU A 115 7.12 20.34 -14.17
CA GLU A 115 6.86 20.22 -12.72
C GLU A 115 5.42 20.66 -12.45
N TYR A 116 4.53 19.71 -12.22
CA TYR A 116 3.18 19.95 -11.74
C TYR A 116 3.10 19.58 -10.26
N GLU A 117 2.50 20.43 -9.45
CA GLU A 117 2.05 20.04 -8.12
C GLU A 117 0.78 19.20 -8.24
N TYR A 118 0.79 18.01 -7.63
CA TYR A 118 -0.36 17.11 -7.57
C TYR A 118 -0.83 16.95 -6.13
N THR A 119 -2.15 16.93 -5.94
CA THR A 119 -2.73 16.63 -4.64
C THR A 119 -2.59 15.14 -4.33
N GLN A 120 -2.72 14.81 -3.04
CA GLN A 120 -2.69 13.41 -2.59
C GLN A 120 -3.85 12.60 -3.19
N GLU A 121 -5.01 13.23 -3.37
CA GLU A 121 -6.19 12.63 -3.99
C GLU A 121 -5.97 12.33 -5.47
N GLU A 122 -5.35 13.26 -6.22
CA GLU A 122 -5.01 13.06 -7.64
C GLU A 122 -4.03 11.90 -7.83
N LEU A 123 -2.99 11.84 -6.99
CA LEU A 123 -2.03 10.74 -7.02
C LEU A 123 -2.69 9.39 -6.68
N MET A 124 -3.58 9.37 -5.69
CA MET A 124 -4.32 8.16 -5.32
C MET A 124 -5.26 7.71 -6.45
N LEU A 125 -5.93 8.66 -7.12
CA LEU A 125 -6.76 8.37 -8.28
C LEU A 125 -5.96 7.73 -9.41
N CYS A 126 -4.79 8.29 -9.74
CA CYS A 126 -3.90 7.71 -10.74
C CYS A 126 -3.45 6.29 -10.36
N LEU A 127 -3.06 6.08 -9.10
CA LEU A 127 -2.66 4.75 -8.62
C LEU A 127 -3.80 3.73 -8.73
N ASN A 128 -5.03 4.12 -8.44
CA ASN A 128 -6.18 3.22 -8.51
C ASN A 128 -6.59 2.88 -9.94
N ASN A 129 -6.18 3.67 -10.93
CA ASN A 129 -6.50 3.47 -12.34
C ASN A 129 -5.45 2.64 -13.10
N ILE A 130 -4.35 2.24 -12.46
CA ILE A 130 -3.41 1.29 -13.07
C ILE A 130 -3.71 -0.13 -12.62
N PRO A 131 -3.37 -1.16 -13.44
CA PRO A 131 -3.56 -2.56 -13.09
C PRO A 131 -2.99 -2.90 -11.72
N GLU A 132 -3.72 -3.70 -10.94
CA GLU A 132 -3.41 -4.01 -9.54
C GLU A 132 -1.99 -4.57 -9.35
N ARG A 133 -1.53 -5.43 -10.27
CA ARG A 133 -0.16 -5.97 -10.26
C ARG A 133 0.91 -4.89 -10.42
N LEU A 134 0.71 -3.97 -11.35
CA LEU A 134 1.65 -2.88 -11.60
C LEU A 134 1.67 -1.90 -10.42
N ARG A 135 0.49 -1.63 -9.86
CA ARG A 135 0.33 -0.81 -8.65
C ARG A 135 1.02 -1.45 -7.44
N LEU A 136 0.87 -2.76 -7.24
CA LEU A 136 1.55 -3.50 -6.19
C LEU A 136 3.07 -3.34 -6.30
N ILE A 137 3.64 -3.63 -7.48
CA ILE A 137 5.09 -3.57 -7.72
C ILE A 137 5.60 -2.14 -7.55
N PHE A 138 4.85 -1.15 -8.05
CA PHE A 138 5.20 0.27 -7.90
C PHE A 138 5.23 0.69 -6.42
N ASN A 139 4.20 0.36 -5.65
CA ASN A 139 4.15 0.66 -4.21
C ASN A 139 5.30 0.00 -3.45
N MET A 140 5.58 -1.29 -3.72
CA MET A 140 6.69 -2.00 -3.08
C MET A 140 8.04 -1.33 -3.36
N TYR A 141 8.28 -0.89 -4.61
CA TYR A 141 9.55 -0.31 -5.00
C TYR A 141 9.69 1.15 -4.56
N VAL A 142 8.67 2.00 -4.81
CA VAL A 142 8.77 3.47 -4.64
C VAL A 142 8.43 3.89 -3.21
N ILE A 143 7.46 3.23 -2.57
CA ILE A 143 6.94 3.68 -1.27
C ILE A 143 7.50 2.86 -0.12
N GLU A 144 7.66 1.54 -0.31
CA GLU A 144 8.19 0.65 0.71
C GLU A 144 9.71 0.39 0.54
N GLU A 145 10.32 0.95 -0.51
CA GLU A 145 11.77 0.90 -0.78
C GLU A 145 12.36 -0.52 -0.90
N TYR A 146 11.53 -1.51 -1.28
CA TYR A 146 12.03 -2.84 -1.57
C TYR A 146 12.92 -2.83 -2.82
N SER A 147 14.03 -3.55 -2.78
CA SER A 147 14.87 -3.77 -3.96
C SER A 147 14.13 -4.64 -4.99
N ILE A 148 14.53 -4.53 -6.26
CA ILE A 148 13.99 -5.37 -7.35
C ILE A 148 14.13 -6.86 -7.03
N LYS A 149 15.24 -7.26 -6.39
CA LYS A 149 15.49 -8.66 -6.00
C LYS A 149 14.51 -9.13 -4.93
N GLU A 150 14.27 -8.33 -3.90
CA GLU A 150 13.31 -8.65 -2.84
C GLU A 150 11.88 -8.75 -3.36
N ILE A 151 11.49 -7.84 -4.27
CA ILE A 151 10.17 -7.89 -4.92
C ILE A 151 10.04 -9.16 -5.76
N ALA A 152 11.07 -9.50 -6.54
CA ALA A 152 11.08 -10.69 -7.39
C ALA A 152 10.92 -11.97 -6.57
N ILE A 153 11.65 -12.09 -5.46
CA ILE A 153 11.54 -13.22 -4.53
C ILE A 153 10.13 -13.28 -3.92
N ARG A 154 9.63 -12.12 -3.44
CA ARG A 154 8.35 -12.03 -2.72
C ARG A 154 7.15 -12.32 -3.61
N LEU A 155 7.22 -11.94 -4.90
CA LEU A 155 6.17 -12.17 -5.90
C LEU A 155 6.44 -13.40 -6.79
N GLU A 156 7.47 -14.21 -6.47
CA GLU A 156 7.82 -15.45 -7.17
C GLU A 156 7.96 -15.25 -8.68
N THR A 157 8.68 -14.20 -9.08
CA THR A 157 8.86 -13.82 -10.49
C THR A 157 10.29 -13.40 -10.80
N SER A 158 10.62 -13.13 -12.06
CA SER A 158 11.96 -12.71 -12.45
C SER A 158 12.22 -11.24 -12.17
N ALA A 159 13.50 -10.88 -11.89
CA ALA A 159 13.91 -9.48 -11.75
C ALA A 159 13.65 -8.67 -13.03
N ASN A 160 13.71 -9.28 -14.21
CA ASN A 160 13.39 -8.63 -15.48
C ASN A 160 11.90 -8.30 -15.57
N THR A 161 11.02 -9.21 -15.16
CA THR A 161 9.58 -8.97 -15.09
C THR A 161 9.27 -7.77 -14.18
N ILE A 162 9.95 -7.67 -13.02
CA ILE A 162 9.76 -6.52 -12.11
C ILE A 162 10.22 -5.20 -12.78
N LYS A 163 11.38 -5.19 -13.46
CA LYS A 163 11.87 -3.99 -14.17
C LYS A 163 10.88 -3.53 -15.25
N THR A 164 10.39 -4.46 -16.07
CA THR A 164 9.40 -4.17 -17.12
C THR A 164 8.10 -3.65 -16.51
N SER A 165 7.59 -4.29 -15.46
CA SER A 165 6.38 -3.85 -14.75
C SER A 165 6.54 -2.45 -14.14
N LEU A 166 7.70 -2.12 -13.58
CA LEU A 166 7.98 -0.77 -13.06
C LEU A 166 8.00 0.28 -14.17
N SER A 167 8.58 -0.03 -15.32
CA SER A 167 8.56 0.85 -16.47
C SER A 167 7.13 1.09 -16.97
N GLN A 168 6.33 0.03 -17.10
CA GLN A 168 4.92 0.12 -17.49
C GLN A 168 4.10 0.94 -16.48
N ALA A 169 4.28 0.69 -15.17
CA ALA A 169 3.59 1.44 -14.13
C ALA A 169 3.89 2.94 -14.19
N ARG A 170 5.17 3.31 -14.38
CA ARG A 170 5.58 4.71 -14.49
C ARG A 170 4.98 5.39 -15.71
N ASN A 171 4.96 4.72 -16.86
CA ASN A 171 4.38 5.26 -18.10
C ASN A 171 2.88 5.48 -17.96
N LEU A 172 2.15 4.52 -17.40
CA LEU A 172 0.71 4.66 -17.16
C LEU A 172 0.40 5.79 -16.18
N LEU A 173 1.17 5.90 -15.09
CA LEU A 173 1.00 6.98 -14.12
C LEU A 173 1.28 8.34 -14.75
N LYS A 174 2.39 8.48 -15.51
CA LYS A 174 2.73 9.72 -16.22
C LYS A 174 1.59 10.15 -17.14
N HIS A 175 1.07 9.23 -17.95
CA HIS A 175 -0.02 9.51 -18.87
C HIS A 175 -1.29 9.98 -18.14
N GLN A 176 -1.66 9.33 -17.05
CA GLN A 176 -2.85 9.70 -16.27
C GLN A 176 -2.71 11.04 -15.55
N LEU A 177 -1.52 11.33 -15.01
CA LEU A 177 -1.23 12.61 -14.37
C LEU A 177 -1.37 13.77 -15.35
N VAL A 178 -0.87 13.63 -16.59
CA VAL A 178 -1.06 14.62 -17.66
C VAL A 178 -2.54 14.81 -18.00
N GLN A 179 -3.32 13.71 -18.07
CA GLN A 179 -4.76 13.79 -18.36
C GLN A 179 -5.55 14.53 -17.27
N ILE A 180 -5.20 14.35 -16.00
CA ILE A 180 -5.85 15.07 -14.89
C ILE A 180 -5.63 16.57 -15.03
N LYS A 181 -4.39 17.00 -15.30
CA LYS A 181 -4.09 18.44 -15.47
C LYS A 181 -4.81 19.04 -16.66
N ASN A 182 -4.85 18.34 -17.79
CA ASN A 182 -5.56 18.80 -18.98
C ASN A 182 -7.08 18.96 -18.77
N LYS A 183 -7.67 18.22 -17.82
CA LYS A 183 -9.08 18.38 -17.43
C LYS A 183 -9.31 19.54 -16.46
N SER A 184 -8.33 19.86 -15.62
CA SER A 184 -8.45 20.95 -14.64
C SER A 184 -8.28 22.35 -15.27
N PHE A 185 -7.79 22.41 -16.52
CA PHE A 185 -7.64 23.67 -17.29
C PHE A 185 -8.81 23.94 -18.26
N ARG A 186 -9.86 23.13 -18.26
CA ARG A 186 -11.11 23.35 -19.03
C ARG A 186 -12.27 23.68 -18.13
#